data_176220e8e59a8aef97d48ae4fe0ff2e9
#
_entry.id   176220e8e59a8aef97d48ae4fe0ff2e9
#
_cell.length_a   1.000
_cell.length_b   1.000
_cell.length_c   1.000
_cell.angle_alpha   90.00
_cell.angle_beta   90.00
_cell.angle_gamma   90.00
#
_symmetry.space_group_name_H-M   'P 1'
#
loop_
_entity.id
_entity.type
_entity.pdbx_description
1 polymer ?
#
loop_
_entity_poly.entity_id
_entity_poly.type
_entity_poly.pdbx_seq_one_letter_code
_entity_poly.pdbx_strand_id
1 'polypeptide(L)'
;MNIYEEIGAERLAAIIRTFYDRVFQDPMLSHFFMNMDHEHLIAMQIDFVTGMLGGPQGYRGKPLESLHDTMLIRPPHFRRRQRILQETMEEYGLNETVVAFWLKQEERLKPLIMKDQTSCAE
;
A
#
# COMPACT_ATOMS: atom_id res chain seq x y z
N MET A 1 -4.51 -19.02 -12.85
CA MET A 1 -4.50 -18.50 -11.47
C MET A 1 -3.84 -17.15 -11.45
N ASN A 2 -4.46 -16.17 -10.82
CA ASN A 2 -3.88 -14.84 -10.75
C ASN A 2 -3.12 -14.67 -9.43
N ILE A 3 -2.46 -13.52 -9.29
CA ILE A 3 -1.62 -13.26 -8.12
C ILE A 3 -2.44 -13.28 -6.83
N TYR A 4 -3.66 -12.73 -6.89
CA TYR A 4 -4.53 -12.73 -5.71
C TYR A 4 -4.80 -14.16 -5.23
N GLU A 5 -5.14 -15.06 -6.16
CA GLU A 5 -5.45 -16.43 -5.81
C GLU A 5 -4.21 -17.15 -5.25
N GLU A 6 -3.05 -16.83 -5.80
CA GLU A 6 -1.82 -17.44 -5.34
C GLU A 6 -1.52 -17.05 -3.89
N ILE A 7 -1.76 -15.79 -3.52
CA ILE A 7 -1.55 -15.34 -2.15
C ILE A 7 -2.62 -15.88 -1.21
N GLY A 8 -3.87 -15.83 -1.63
CA GLY A 8 -5.01 -16.21 -0.81
C GLY A 8 -5.53 -15.05 0.01
N ALA A 9 -6.86 -15.00 0.18
CA ALA A 9 -7.52 -13.87 0.82
C ALA A 9 -7.04 -13.64 2.25
N GLU A 10 -6.88 -14.72 3.02
CA GLU A 10 -6.49 -14.57 4.42
C GLU A 10 -5.06 -14.07 4.57
N ARG A 11 -4.15 -14.59 3.75
CA ARG A 11 -2.75 -14.17 3.82
C ARG A 11 -2.62 -12.73 3.34
N LEU A 12 -3.36 -12.36 2.31
CA LEU A 12 -3.35 -10.98 1.83
C LEU A 12 -3.79 -10.02 2.92
N ALA A 13 -4.91 -10.32 3.58
CA ALA A 13 -5.40 -9.47 4.65
C ALA A 13 -4.39 -9.37 5.80
N ALA A 14 -3.75 -10.48 6.15
CA ALA A 14 -2.75 -10.48 7.22
C ALA A 14 -1.54 -9.64 6.85
N ILE A 15 -1.09 -9.72 5.60
CA ILE A 15 0.03 -8.92 5.14
C ILE A 15 -0.29 -7.43 5.23
N ILE A 16 -1.46 -7.03 4.75
CA ILE A 16 -1.87 -5.63 4.77
C ILE A 16 -1.96 -5.11 6.20
N ARG A 17 -2.55 -5.91 7.10
CA ARG A 17 -2.68 -5.50 8.50
C ARG A 17 -1.31 -5.33 9.15
N THR A 18 -0.43 -6.30 8.96
CA THR A 18 0.91 -6.23 9.54
C THR A 18 1.69 -5.04 8.97
N PHE A 19 1.57 -4.83 7.67
CA PHE A 19 2.23 -3.72 7.02
C PHE A 19 1.78 -2.39 7.64
N TYR A 20 0.48 -2.17 7.78
CA TYR A 20 -0.01 -0.90 8.33
C TYR A 20 0.29 -0.76 9.81
N ASP A 21 0.28 -1.86 10.59
CA ASP A 21 0.71 -1.78 11.97
C ASP A 21 2.14 -1.24 12.06
N ARG A 22 3.00 -1.67 11.18
CA ARG A 22 4.39 -1.20 11.14
C ARG A 22 4.48 0.25 10.67
N VAL A 23 3.71 0.61 9.67
CA VAL A 23 3.68 1.98 9.14
C VAL A 23 3.20 2.96 10.22
N PHE A 24 2.16 2.58 10.97
CA PHE A 24 1.61 3.45 12.00
C PHE A 24 2.60 3.70 13.13
N GLN A 25 3.58 2.84 13.29
CA GLN A 25 4.59 2.97 14.33
C GLN A 25 5.94 3.47 13.80
N ASP A 26 6.07 3.60 12.50
CA ASP A 26 7.34 3.99 11.90
C ASP A 26 7.60 5.49 12.11
N PRO A 27 8.80 5.86 12.57
CA PRO A 27 9.08 7.28 12.84
C PRO A 27 8.92 8.20 11.63
N MET A 28 9.17 7.69 10.43
CA MET A 28 9.07 8.51 9.22
C MET A 28 7.64 8.63 8.71
N LEU A 29 6.79 7.63 8.99
CA LEU A 29 5.50 7.53 8.34
C LEU A 29 4.31 7.74 9.27
N SER A 30 4.48 7.52 10.56
CA SER A 30 3.35 7.52 11.50
C SER A 30 2.56 8.83 11.48
N HIS A 31 3.24 9.94 11.30
CA HIS A 31 2.57 11.25 11.37
C HIS A 31 1.52 11.45 10.29
N PHE A 32 1.62 10.74 9.17
CA PHE A 32 0.61 10.85 8.11
C PHE A 32 -0.74 10.27 8.54
N PHE A 33 -0.75 9.43 9.56
CA PHE A 33 -1.93 8.63 9.91
C PHE A 33 -2.47 8.90 11.31
N MET A 34 -1.95 9.91 12.01
CA MET A 34 -2.28 10.13 13.41
C MET A 34 -3.75 10.37 13.68
N ASN A 35 -4.43 11.03 12.76
CA ASN A 35 -5.83 11.39 12.96
C ASN A 35 -6.78 10.56 12.12
N MET A 36 -6.34 9.40 11.67
CA MET A 36 -7.15 8.52 10.84
C MET A 36 -7.67 7.34 11.63
N ASP A 37 -8.83 6.83 11.20
CA ASP A 37 -9.36 5.58 11.71
C ASP A 37 -8.56 4.44 11.07
N HIS A 38 -7.64 3.86 11.84
CA HIS A 38 -6.72 2.86 11.32
C HIS A 38 -7.43 1.60 10.83
N GLU A 39 -8.46 1.14 11.56
CA GLU A 39 -9.18 -0.06 11.13
C GLU A 39 -9.90 0.17 9.81
N HIS A 40 -10.49 1.34 9.65
CA HIS A 40 -11.16 1.67 8.40
C HIS A 40 -10.15 1.75 7.25
N LEU A 41 -9.01 2.36 7.50
CA LEU A 41 -7.97 2.45 6.48
C LEU A 41 -7.49 1.08 6.05
N ILE A 42 -7.23 0.20 7.01
CA ILE A 42 -6.79 -1.16 6.70
C ILE A 42 -7.82 -1.89 5.86
N ALA A 43 -9.10 -1.80 6.24
CA ALA A 43 -10.16 -2.45 5.47
C ALA A 43 -10.23 -1.94 4.04
N MET A 44 -10.12 -0.62 3.86
CA MET A 44 -10.13 -0.03 2.52
C MET A 44 -8.95 -0.50 1.69
N GLN A 45 -7.78 -0.61 2.32
CA GLN A 45 -6.58 -1.04 1.61
C GLN A 45 -6.64 -2.51 1.23
N ILE A 46 -7.23 -3.35 2.07
CA ILE A 46 -7.41 -4.75 1.70
C ILE A 46 -8.26 -4.84 0.44
N ASP A 47 -9.37 -4.08 0.38
CA ASP A 47 -10.23 -4.08 -0.80
C ASP A 47 -9.49 -3.56 -2.03
N PHE A 48 -8.76 -2.49 -1.86
CA PHE A 48 -8.03 -1.88 -2.98
C PHE A 48 -6.98 -2.84 -3.54
N VAL A 49 -6.17 -3.43 -2.66
CA VAL A 49 -5.10 -4.33 -3.09
C VAL A 49 -5.69 -5.61 -3.68
N THR A 50 -6.80 -6.09 -3.12
CA THR A 50 -7.50 -7.24 -3.69
C THR A 50 -7.81 -7.00 -5.17
N GLY A 51 -8.41 -5.85 -5.47
CA GLY A 51 -8.72 -5.51 -6.87
C GLY A 51 -7.47 -5.35 -7.73
N MET A 52 -6.44 -4.70 -7.17
CA MET A 52 -5.19 -4.47 -7.88
C MET A 52 -4.51 -5.78 -8.30
N LEU A 53 -4.64 -6.80 -7.49
CA LEU A 53 -3.98 -8.09 -7.74
C LEU A 53 -4.89 -9.10 -8.44
N GLY A 54 -6.05 -8.67 -8.90
CA GLY A 54 -6.92 -9.54 -9.68
C GLY A 54 -8.00 -10.26 -8.92
N GLY A 55 -8.27 -9.87 -7.68
CA GLY A 55 -9.31 -10.48 -6.89
C GLY A 55 -10.70 -9.99 -7.25
N PRO A 56 -11.71 -10.55 -6.59
CA PRO A 56 -13.11 -10.34 -7.02
C PRO A 56 -13.69 -8.99 -6.64
N GLN A 57 -13.11 -8.28 -5.71
CA GLN A 57 -13.71 -7.05 -5.20
C GLN A 57 -12.86 -5.87 -5.57
N GLY A 58 -13.51 -4.81 -6.04
CA GLY A 58 -12.79 -3.60 -6.36
C GLY A 58 -12.89 -2.59 -5.24
N TYR A 59 -12.02 -1.60 -5.30
CA TYR A 59 -12.01 -0.50 -4.36
C TYR A 59 -13.22 0.39 -4.59
N ARG A 60 -13.93 0.75 -3.52
CA ARG A 60 -15.15 1.54 -3.60
C ARG A 60 -15.08 2.85 -2.82
N GLY A 61 -13.94 3.17 -2.24
CA GLY A 61 -13.80 4.40 -1.50
C GLY A 61 -13.48 5.57 -2.41
N LYS A 62 -12.93 6.62 -1.84
CA LYS A 62 -12.50 7.76 -2.61
C LYS A 62 -11.42 7.36 -3.61
N PRO A 63 -11.33 8.05 -4.75
CA PRO A 63 -10.23 7.79 -5.67
C PRO A 63 -8.89 7.87 -4.94
N LEU A 64 -7.95 7.03 -5.35
CA LEU A 64 -6.64 6.98 -4.70
C LEU A 64 -5.98 8.35 -4.66
N GLU A 65 -6.08 9.09 -5.75
CA GLU A 65 -5.50 10.42 -5.84
C GLU A 65 -6.06 11.34 -4.77
N SER A 66 -7.39 11.31 -4.59
CA SER A 66 -8.04 12.14 -3.58
C SER A 66 -7.59 11.79 -2.17
N LEU A 67 -7.44 10.49 -1.91
CA LEU A 67 -7.03 10.04 -0.58
C LEU A 67 -5.67 10.59 -0.18
N HIS A 68 -4.79 10.76 -1.15
CA HIS A 68 -3.42 11.19 -0.89
C HIS A 68 -3.18 12.67 -1.11
N ASP A 69 -4.22 13.42 -1.51
CA ASP A 69 -4.07 14.85 -1.80
C ASP A 69 -3.59 15.66 -0.61
N THR A 70 -4.03 15.29 0.57
CA THR A 70 -3.66 16.04 1.78
C THR A 70 -2.36 15.57 2.40
N MET A 71 -1.79 14.49 1.90
CA MET A 71 -0.55 13.96 2.42
C MET A 71 0.61 14.42 1.58
N LEU A 72 1.65 14.91 2.23
CA LEU A 72 2.84 15.36 1.53
C LEU A 72 3.87 14.24 1.53
N ILE A 73 3.60 13.21 0.75
CA ILE A 73 4.45 12.04 0.67
C ILE A 73 5.55 12.29 -0.36
N ARG A 74 6.78 12.20 0.10
CA ARG A 74 7.95 12.47 -0.73
C ARG A 74 8.71 11.19 -1.03
N PRO A 75 9.66 11.22 -1.97
CA PRO A 75 10.41 10.01 -2.33
C PRO A 75 10.99 9.21 -1.17
N PRO A 76 11.61 9.82 -0.14
CA PRO A 76 12.11 9.02 0.98
C PRO A 76 11.00 8.29 1.73
N HIS A 77 9.81 8.92 1.85
CA HIS A 77 8.67 8.28 2.51
C HIS A 77 8.20 7.07 1.70
N PHE A 78 8.12 7.24 0.39
CA PHE A 78 7.70 6.15 -0.48
C PHE A 78 8.68 4.99 -0.42
N ARG A 79 10.00 5.28 -0.44
CA ARG A 79 11.01 4.24 -0.34
C ARG A 79 10.92 3.49 0.98
N ARG A 80 10.69 4.22 2.08
CA ARG A 80 10.54 3.59 3.38
C ARG A 80 9.34 2.67 3.41
N ARG A 81 8.23 3.14 2.88
CA ARG A 81 7.00 2.37 2.77
C ARG A 81 7.23 1.09 1.98
N GLN A 82 7.92 1.19 0.84
CA GLN A 82 8.22 0.04 0.00
C GLN A 82 9.07 -0.98 0.73
N ARG A 83 10.04 -0.52 1.50
CA ARG A 83 10.90 -1.41 2.26
C ARG A 83 10.10 -2.20 3.28
N ILE A 84 9.23 -1.53 4.02
CA ILE A 84 8.40 -2.19 5.03
C ILE A 84 7.48 -3.20 4.36
N LEU A 85 6.89 -2.84 3.24
CA LEU A 85 6.00 -3.73 2.52
C LEU A 85 6.73 -4.97 2.04
N GLN A 86 7.89 -4.79 1.43
CA GLN A 86 8.66 -5.91 0.92
C GLN A 86 9.06 -6.87 2.05
N GLU A 87 9.55 -6.33 3.16
CA GLU A 87 9.94 -7.15 4.29
C GLU A 87 8.75 -7.94 4.84
N THR A 88 7.59 -7.29 4.91
CA THR A 88 6.39 -7.96 5.39
C THR A 88 5.98 -9.10 4.47
N MET A 89 5.99 -8.86 3.17
CA MET A 89 5.64 -9.90 2.21
C MET A 89 6.58 -11.09 2.32
N GLU A 90 7.88 -10.83 2.47
CA GLU A 90 8.86 -11.90 2.58
C GLU A 90 8.68 -12.71 3.86
N GLU A 91 8.34 -12.04 4.95
CA GLU A 91 8.07 -12.74 6.21
C GLU A 91 6.85 -13.65 6.12
N TYR A 92 5.89 -13.30 5.27
CA TYR A 92 4.71 -14.12 5.07
C TYR A 92 4.90 -15.19 4.01
N GLY A 93 6.12 -15.32 3.51
CA GLY A 93 6.47 -16.43 2.62
C GLY A 93 6.09 -16.27 1.17
N LEU A 94 5.84 -15.05 0.72
CA LEU A 94 5.56 -14.85 -0.70
C LEU A 94 6.84 -15.08 -1.51
N ASN A 95 6.71 -15.73 -2.66
CA ASN A 95 7.87 -15.98 -3.49
C ASN A 95 8.29 -14.72 -4.25
N GLU A 96 9.49 -14.76 -4.82
CA GLU A 96 10.08 -13.59 -5.46
C GLU A 96 9.22 -13.04 -6.59
N THR A 97 8.59 -13.93 -7.36
CA THR A 97 7.75 -13.49 -8.48
C THR A 97 6.55 -12.68 -8.00
N VAL A 98 5.90 -13.16 -6.94
CA VAL A 98 4.74 -12.48 -6.37
C VAL A 98 5.15 -11.15 -5.76
N VAL A 99 6.24 -11.14 -5.01
CA VAL A 99 6.74 -9.90 -4.39
C VAL A 99 7.04 -8.87 -5.48
N ALA A 100 7.76 -9.29 -6.51
CA ALA A 100 8.14 -8.38 -7.60
C ALA A 100 6.91 -7.82 -8.31
N PHE A 101 5.91 -8.67 -8.56
CA PHE A 101 4.69 -8.22 -9.23
C PHE A 101 3.97 -7.16 -8.39
N TRP A 102 3.80 -7.43 -7.10
CA TRP A 102 3.10 -6.51 -6.20
C TRP A 102 3.84 -5.18 -6.13
N LEU A 103 5.16 -5.21 -5.93
CA LEU A 103 5.94 -3.99 -5.85
C LEU A 103 5.89 -3.19 -7.14
N LYS A 104 5.84 -3.88 -8.27
CA LYS A 104 5.73 -3.20 -9.55
C LYS A 104 4.40 -2.48 -9.68
N GLN A 105 3.31 -3.10 -9.21
CA GLN A 105 2.02 -2.42 -9.20
C GLN A 105 2.05 -1.18 -8.31
N GLU A 106 2.72 -1.28 -7.17
CA GLU A 106 2.85 -0.13 -6.28
C GLU A 106 3.62 1.01 -6.97
N GLU A 107 4.68 0.66 -7.71
CA GLU A 107 5.44 1.66 -8.44
C GLU A 107 4.59 2.38 -9.48
N ARG A 108 3.68 1.66 -10.11
CA ARG A 108 2.79 2.27 -11.10
C ARG A 108 1.83 3.26 -10.47
N LEU A 109 1.54 3.11 -9.18
CA LEU A 109 0.68 4.03 -8.45
C LEU A 109 1.45 5.21 -7.85
N LYS A 110 2.77 5.18 -7.93
CA LYS A 110 3.61 6.19 -7.32
C LYS A 110 3.21 7.62 -7.67
N PRO A 111 2.91 7.95 -8.93
CA PRO A 111 2.51 9.33 -9.25
C PRO A 111 1.23 9.77 -8.56
N LEU A 112 0.36 8.82 -8.18
CA LEU A 112 -0.88 9.15 -7.49
C LEU A 112 -0.70 9.24 -5.98
N ILE A 113 0.35 8.61 -5.46
CA ILE A 113 0.60 8.56 -4.02
C ILE A 113 1.49 9.71 -3.57
N MET A 114 2.55 9.96 -4.33
CA MET A 114 3.53 10.97 -3.95
C MET A 114 3.15 12.35 -4.46
N LYS A 115 3.43 13.37 -3.64
CA LYS A 115 3.40 14.74 -4.09
C LYS A 115 4.79 15.07 -4.59
N ASP A 116 4.93 15.12 -5.88
CA ASP A 116 6.21 15.42 -6.51
C ASP A 116 6.43 16.92 -6.54
N GLN A 117 7.56 17.35 -6.04
CA GLN A 117 7.88 18.77 -6.03
C GLN A 117 8.02 19.34 -7.42
N THR A 118 8.49 18.54 -8.34
CA THR A 118 8.62 18.95 -9.72
C THR A 118 7.27 19.30 -10.31
N SER A 119 6.26 18.48 -10.00
CA SER A 119 4.90 18.77 -10.44
C SER A 119 4.39 20.07 -9.87
N CYS A 120 4.73 20.32 -8.62
CA CYS A 120 4.27 21.53 -7.95
C CYS A 120 4.93 22.78 -8.51
N ALA A 121 6.10 22.63 -9.07
CA ALA A 121 6.85 23.77 -9.59
C ALA A 121 6.29 24.30 -10.89
N GLU A 122 5.40 23.56 -11.49
CA GLU A 122 4.80 23.99 -12.74
C GLU A 122 3.56 24.82 -12.53
#